data_4dbb666834a9a7ed309a1c134fca6e5c
#
_entry.id   4dbb666834a9a7ed309a1c134fca6e5c
#
_cell.length_a   1.000
_cell.length_b   1.000
_cell.length_c   1.000
_cell.angle_alpha   90.00
_cell.angle_beta   90.00
_cell.angle_gamma   90.00
#
_symmetry.space_group_name_H-M   'P 1'
#
loop_
_entity.id
_entity.type
_entity.pdbx_description
1 polymer ?
#
loop_
_entity_poly.entity_id
_entity_poly.type
_entity_poly.pdbx_seq_one_letter_code
_entity_poly.pdbx_strand_id
1 'polypeptide(L)'
;MGVFFSIIIPVYNGEQYIKNCLDSIYRQGLGDDDFEVICVNDCSTDNTAQVISEYGKFHQNIRLINHETNRRQGSARNTGVKVAKGDYILYIDADDTFESNALPLLRNVIEKK
;
A
#
# COMPACT_ATOMS: atom_id res chain seq x y z
N MET A 1 -9.35 8.50 -16.65
CA MET A 1 -9.32 7.76 -16.08
C MET A 1 -9.03 7.66 -14.63
N GLY A 2 -9.57 6.80 -13.92
CA GLY A 2 -9.37 6.65 -12.48
C GLY A 2 -8.18 5.74 -12.18
N VAL A 3 -7.90 5.63 -10.91
CA VAL A 3 -6.90 4.71 -10.39
C VAL A 3 -7.44 3.28 -10.50
N PHE A 4 -6.64 2.36 -11.02
CA PHE A 4 -7.09 0.99 -11.20
C PHE A 4 -6.99 0.19 -9.90
N PHE A 5 -5.83 0.22 -9.23
CA PHE A 5 -5.62 -0.49 -7.96
C PHE A 5 -5.46 0.47 -6.79
N SER A 6 -6.10 0.16 -5.68
CA SER A 6 -5.76 0.72 -4.38
C SER A 6 -5.10 -0.39 -3.56
N ILE A 7 -3.83 -0.21 -3.24
CA ILE A 7 -3.05 -1.21 -2.51
C ILE A 7 -2.98 -0.77 -1.06
N ILE A 8 -3.63 -1.52 -0.19
CA ILE A 8 -3.75 -1.18 1.22
C ILE A 8 -2.74 -2.02 2.02
N ILE A 9 -1.90 -1.34 2.78
CA ILE A 9 -0.86 -1.97 3.60
C ILE A 9 -1.09 -1.62 5.06
N PRO A 10 -1.76 -2.50 5.82
CA PRO A 10 -1.81 -2.32 7.26
C PRO A 10 -0.41 -2.59 7.82
N VAL A 11 0.07 -1.73 8.69
CA VAL A 11 1.40 -1.90 9.24
C VAL A 11 1.42 -1.57 10.72
N TYR A 12 2.10 -2.42 11.48
CA TYR A 12 2.37 -2.21 12.89
C TYR A 12 3.80 -2.66 13.16
N ASN A 13 4.64 -1.72 13.58
CA ASN A 13 6.07 -1.97 13.84
C ASN A 13 6.76 -2.65 12.66
N GLY A 14 6.63 -2.02 11.49
CA GLY A 14 7.18 -2.53 10.23
C GLY A 14 8.44 -1.83 9.77
N GLU A 15 9.13 -1.11 10.62
CA GLU A 15 10.29 -0.30 10.26
C GLU A 15 11.32 -1.07 9.44
N GLN A 16 11.54 -2.35 9.77
CA GLN A 16 12.60 -3.15 9.14
C GLN A 16 12.22 -3.72 7.78
N TYR A 17 10.92 -3.81 7.45
CA TYR A 17 10.51 -4.48 6.21
C TYR A 17 9.56 -3.69 5.33
N ILE A 18 8.98 -2.61 5.80
CA ILE A 18 8.01 -1.86 4.99
C ILE A 18 8.61 -1.35 3.68
N LYS A 19 9.89 -0.96 3.70
CA LYS A 19 10.55 -0.47 2.51
C LYS A 19 10.63 -1.54 1.43
N ASN A 20 10.95 -2.79 1.79
CA ASN A 20 11.00 -3.88 0.83
C ASN A 20 9.63 -4.15 0.22
N CYS A 21 8.57 -4.08 1.03
CA CYS A 21 7.21 -4.21 0.53
C CYS A 21 6.90 -3.12 -0.50
N LEU A 22 7.19 -1.87 -0.16
CA LEU A 22 6.97 -0.74 -1.06
C LEU A 22 7.80 -0.85 -2.34
N ASP A 23 9.07 -1.23 -2.21
CA ASP A 23 9.93 -1.42 -3.38
C ASP A 23 9.34 -2.45 -4.35
N SER A 24 8.76 -3.53 -3.82
CA SER A 24 8.17 -4.56 -4.67
C SER A 24 6.96 -4.03 -5.46
N ILE A 25 6.22 -3.09 -4.89
CA ILE A 25 5.09 -2.46 -5.57
C ILE A 25 5.58 -1.54 -6.68
N TYR A 26 6.57 -0.71 -6.39
CA TYR A 26 7.05 0.28 -7.35
C TYR A 26 7.94 -0.31 -8.44
N ARG A 27 8.32 -1.58 -8.31
CA ARG A 27 9.03 -2.32 -9.36
C ARG A 27 8.12 -3.11 -10.29
N GLN A 28 6.80 -3.01 -10.11
CA GLN A 28 5.86 -3.77 -10.93
C GLN A 28 5.73 -3.26 -12.37
N GLY A 29 6.18 -2.05 -12.63
CA GLY A 29 6.07 -1.48 -13.97
C GLY A 29 4.75 -0.81 -14.26
N LEU A 30 3.90 -0.63 -13.26
CA LEU A 30 2.66 0.14 -13.43
C LEU A 30 2.96 1.63 -13.40
N GLY A 31 2.21 2.42 -14.19
CA GLY A 31 2.30 3.86 -14.12
C GLY A 31 1.77 4.40 -12.79
N ASP A 32 2.36 5.48 -12.32
CA ASP A 32 1.98 6.06 -11.03
C ASP A 32 0.53 6.56 -11.00
N ASP A 33 -0.07 6.80 -12.17
CA ASP A 33 -1.47 7.20 -12.25
C ASP A 33 -2.42 6.00 -12.22
N ASP A 34 -1.91 4.79 -12.34
CA ASP A 34 -2.74 3.58 -12.41
C ASP A 34 -3.00 2.94 -11.06
N PHE A 35 -2.24 3.31 -10.05
CA PHE A 35 -2.41 2.74 -8.72
C PHE A 35 -2.13 3.78 -7.64
N GLU A 36 -2.63 3.51 -6.46
CA GLU A 36 -2.30 4.26 -5.25
C GLU A 36 -1.90 3.28 -4.16
N VAL A 37 -1.07 3.74 -3.24
CA VAL A 37 -0.66 2.95 -2.09
C VAL A 37 -1.17 3.65 -0.84
N ILE A 38 -1.86 2.91 0.02
CA ILE A 38 -2.40 3.44 1.26
C ILE A 38 -1.79 2.65 2.41
N CYS A 39 -0.85 3.26 3.09
CA CYS A 39 -0.24 2.66 4.28
C CYS A 39 -1.03 3.12 5.50
N VAL A 40 -1.58 2.18 6.25
CA VAL A 40 -2.28 2.49 7.48
C VAL A 40 -1.42 2.05 8.65
N ASN A 41 -0.81 3.01 9.31
CA ASN A 41 0.07 2.77 10.44
C ASN A 41 -0.78 2.64 11.71
N ASP A 42 -0.80 1.45 12.28
CA ASP A 42 -1.66 1.14 13.41
C ASP A 42 -0.98 1.46 14.75
N CYS A 43 -0.57 2.70 14.90
CA CYS A 43 0.06 3.21 16.12
C CYS A 43 1.38 2.50 16.44
N SER A 44 2.27 2.41 15.44
CA SER A 44 3.59 1.79 15.62
C SER A 44 4.40 2.54 16.66
N THR A 45 5.19 1.80 17.42
CA THR A 45 6.08 2.33 18.45
C THR A 45 7.51 2.54 17.94
N ASP A 46 7.80 2.07 16.72
CA ASP A 46 9.08 2.27 16.06
C ASP A 46 9.01 3.41 15.05
N ASN A 47 9.98 3.50 14.14
CA ASN A 47 10.06 4.56 13.13
C ASN A 47 9.29 4.24 11.84
N THR A 48 8.30 3.37 11.89
CA THR A 48 7.51 2.98 10.72
C THR A 48 6.95 4.20 9.98
N ALA A 49 6.29 5.11 10.70
CA ALA A 49 5.68 6.28 10.06
C ALA A 49 6.73 7.15 9.36
N GLN A 50 7.89 7.31 9.98
CA GLN A 50 8.96 8.10 9.40
C GLN A 50 9.50 7.46 8.12
N VAL A 51 9.69 6.15 8.11
CA VAL A 51 10.17 5.42 6.92
C VAL A 51 9.20 5.62 5.77
N ILE A 52 7.89 5.49 6.03
CA ILE A 52 6.87 5.66 4.99
C ILE A 52 6.84 7.10 4.50
N SER A 53 6.90 8.06 5.41
CA SER A 53 6.89 9.48 5.03
C SER A 53 8.08 9.85 4.16
N GLU A 54 9.26 9.33 4.46
CA GLU A 54 10.44 9.56 3.65
C GLU A 54 10.32 8.91 2.28
N TYR A 55 9.78 7.70 2.23
CA TYR A 55 9.53 7.02 0.96
C TYR A 55 8.57 7.84 0.09
N GLY A 56 7.56 8.42 0.70
CA GLY A 56 6.55 9.22 0.00
C GLY A 56 7.08 10.50 -0.63
N LYS A 57 8.26 10.94 -0.24
CA LYS A 57 8.88 12.12 -0.86
C LYS A 57 9.23 11.88 -2.33
N PHE A 58 9.41 10.63 -2.72
CA PHE A 58 9.79 10.24 -4.07
C PHE A 58 8.64 9.64 -4.87
N HIS A 59 7.45 9.47 -4.26
CA HIS A 59 6.30 8.85 -4.90
C HIS A 59 5.03 9.60 -4.50
N GLN A 60 4.39 10.26 -5.44
CA GLN A 60 3.23 11.11 -5.15
C GLN A 60 1.96 10.32 -4.88
N ASN A 61 1.93 9.04 -5.26
CA ASN A 61 0.72 8.22 -5.18
C ASN A 61 0.67 7.36 -3.89
N ILE A 62 1.49 7.67 -2.91
CA ILE A 62 1.47 6.99 -1.62
C ILE A 62 0.84 7.90 -0.57
N ARG A 63 0.03 7.31 0.30
CA ARG A 63 -0.64 8.00 1.39
C ARG A 63 -0.36 7.27 2.69
N LEU A 64 -0.06 8.03 3.73
CA LEU A 64 0.11 7.48 5.09
C LEU A 64 -1.05 7.95 5.95
N ILE A 65 -1.71 7.00 6.60
CA ILE A 65 -2.75 7.27 7.60
C ILE A 65 -2.27 6.69 8.91
N ASN A 66 -2.26 7.51 9.96
CA ASN A 66 -1.85 7.08 11.29
C ASN A 66 -3.06 6.90 12.20
N HIS A 67 -3.21 5.72 12.79
CA HIS A 67 -4.15 5.53 13.88
C HIS A 67 -3.53 6.07 15.18
N GLU A 68 -4.32 6.73 15.98
CA GLU A 68 -3.86 7.26 17.26
C GLU A 68 -3.72 6.15 18.33
N THR A 69 -4.44 5.06 18.15
CA THR A 69 -4.36 3.90 19.03
C THR A 69 -4.26 2.64 18.18
N ASN A 70 -3.71 1.57 18.76
CA ASN A 70 -3.63 0.29 18.05
C ASN A 70 -5.04 -0.29 17.96
N ARG A 71 -5.54 -0.42 16.73
CA ARG A 71 -6.89 -0.96 16.45
C ARG A 71 -6.86 -2.31 15.77
N ARG A 72 -5.66 -2.85 15.57
CA ARG A 72 -5.43 -4.13 14.91
C ARG A 72 -5.67 -4.08 13.41
N GLN A 73 -5.27 -5.15 12.73
CA GLN A 73 -5.15 -5.21 11.28
C GLN A 73 -6.50 -5.05 10.56
N GLY A 74 -7.55 -5.64 11.09
CA GLY A 74 -8.87 -5.52 10.46
C GLY A 74 -9.37 -4.08 10.41
N SER A 75 -9.17 -3.34 11.48
CA SER A 75 -9.55 -1.93 11.53
C SER A 75 -8.67 -1.09 10.58
N ALA A 76 -7.38 -1.42 10.45
CA ALA A 76 -6.50 -0.72 9.53
C ALA A 76 -6.92 -0.93 8.08
N ARG A 77 -7.32 -2.15 7.71
CA ARG A 77 -7.85 -2.42 6.38
C ARG A 77 -9.10 -1.61 6.09
N ASN A 78 -10.03 -1.53 7.06
CA ASN A 78 -11.24 -0.75 6.91
C ASN A 78 -10.94 0.72 6.72
N THR A 79 -9.97 1.26 7.44
CA THR A 79 -9.53 2.64 7.29
C THR A 79 -9.04 2.89 5.86
N GLY A 80 -8.23 1.98 5.33
CA GLY A 80 -7.73 2.10 3.97
C GLY A 80 -8.84 2.08 2.93
N VAL A 81 -9.79 1.15 3.10
CA VAL A 81 -10.93 1.03 2.16
C VAL A 81 -11.73 2.32 2.09
N LYS A 82 -11.92 3.00 3.22
CA LYS A 82 -12.73 4.24 3.26
C LYS A 82 -12.16 5.36 2.40
N VAL A 83 -10.84 5.37 2.17
CA VAL A 83 -10.20 6.43 1.39
C VAL A 83 -9.75 5.95 0.02
N ALA A 84 -9.91 4.67 -0.28
CA ALA A 84 -9.47 4.08 -1.54
C ALA A 84 -10.26 4.65 -2.72
N LYS A 85 -9.56 4.96 -3.80
CA LYS A 85 -10.15 5.51 -5.03
C LYS A 85 -10.08 4.55 -6.20
N GLY A 86 -9.35 3.44 -6.05
CA GLY A 86 -9.15 2.50 -7.14
C GLY A 86 -10.38 1.65 -7.43
N ASP A 87 -10.44 1.14 -8.65
CA ASP A 87 -11.53 0.25 -9.05
C ASP A 87 -11.43 -1.09 -8.34
N TYR A 88 -10.22 -1.52 -7.98
CA TYR A 88 -9.97 -2.79 -7.30
C TYR A 88 -9.09 -2.54 -6.08
N ILE A 89 -9.41 -3.23 -5.00
CA ILE A 89 -8.67 -3.10 -3.74
C ILE A 89 -7.82 -4.35 -3.56
N LEU A 90 -6.54 -4.14 -3.29
CA LEU A 90 -5.61 -5.21 -2.95
C LEU A 90 -5.06 -4.96 -1.55
N TYR A 91 -4.80 -6.05 -0.83
CA TYR A 91 -4.15 -5.98 0.48
C TYR A 91 -2.81 -6.70 0.39
N ILE A 92 -1.82 -6.16 1.07
CA ILE A 92 -0.56 -6.86 1.26
C ILE A 92 -0.07 -6.56 2.67
N ASP A 93 0.44 -7.56 3.35
CA ASP A 93 1.04 -7.35 4.66
C ASP A 93 2.40 -6.66 4.51
N ALA A 94 2.75 -5.83 5.50
CA ALA A 94 3.94 -4.99 5.40
C ALA A 94 5.25 -5.78 5.32
N ASP A 95 5.25 -7.03 5.77
CA ASP A 95 6.42 -7.92 5.70
C ASP A 95 6.43 -8.82 4.46
N ASP A 96 5.48 -8.64 3.55
CA ASP A 96 5.40 -9.38 2.31
C ASP A 96 5.83 -8.53 1.12
N THR A 97 6.05 -9.18 -0.02
CA THR A 97 6.40 -8.52 -1.28
C THR A 97 5.61 -9.15 -2.41
N PHE A 98 5.32 -8.35 -3.45
CA PHE A 98 4.78 -8.88 -4.68
C PHE A 98 5.91 -9.45 -5.56
N GLU A 99 5.62 -10.53 -6.26
CA GLU A 99 6.55 -11.04 -7.26
C GLU A 99 6.58 -10.11 -8.48
N SER A 100 7.67 -10.18 -9.23
CA SER A 100 7.83 -9.39 -10.44
C SER A 100 6.66 -9.63 -11.39
N ASN A 101 6.12 -8.57 -11.95
CA ASN A 101 5.01 -8.60 -12.91
C ASN A 101 3.69 -9.15 -12.37
N ALA A 102 3.56 -9.32 -11.05
CA ALA A 102 2.32 -9.84 -10.48
C ALA A 102 1.13 -8.91 -10.76
N LEU A 103 1.32 -7.60 -10.56
CA LEU A 103 0.22 -6.65 -10.73
C LEU A 103 -0.17 -6.43 -12.20
N PRO A 104 0.79 -6.28 -13.15
CA PRO A 104 0.41 -6.21 -14.56
C PRO A 104 -0.31 -7.46 -15.06
N LEU A 105 0.11 -8.64 -14.60
CA LEU A 105 -0.58 -9.87 -14.97
C LEU A 105 -2.00 -9.91 -14.41
N LEU A 106 -2.17 -9.52 -13.15
CA LEU A 106 -3.49 -9.47 -12.54
C LEU A 106 -4.40 -8.50 -13.29
N ARG A 107 -3.90 -7.32 -13.61
CA ARG A 107 -4.66 -6.33 -14.36
C ARG A 107 -5.10 -6.88 -15.72
N ASN A 108 -4.19 -7.57 -16.41
CA ASN A 108 -4.48 -8.14 -17.72
C ASN A 108 -5.61 -9.18 -17.62
N VAL A 109 -5.57 -10.05 -16.58
CA VAL A 109 -6.61 -11.04 -16.37
C VAL A 109 -7.96 -10.37 -16.10
N ILE A 110 -7.97 -9.32 -15.28
CA ILE A 110 -9.20 -8.59 -14.96
C ILE A 110 -9.79 -7.94 -16.21
N GLU A 111 -8.95 -7.30 -17.03
CA GLU A 111 -9.42 -6.57 -18.22
C GLU A 111 -9.93 -7.47 -19.33
N LYS A 112 -9.57 -8.75 -19.31
CA LYS A 112 -10.03 -9.70 -20.34
C LYS A 112 -11.43 -10.24 -20.10
N LYS A 113 -12.07 -9.90 -19.00
CA LYS A 113 -13.41 -10.40 -18.71
C LYS A 113 -14.52 -9.55 -19.30
#